data_43f0d188d2c458d1a477aa5b8b02d4f9
#
_entry.id   43f0d188d2c458d1a477aa5b8b02d4f9
#
_cell.length_a   1.000
_cell.length_b   1.000
_cell.length_c   1.000
_cell.angle_alpha   90.00
_cell.angle_beta   90.00
_cell.angle_gamma   90.00
#
_symmetry.space_group_name_H-M   'P 1'
#
loop_
_entity.id
_entity.type
_entity.pdbx_description
1 polymer ?
#
loop_
_entity_poly.entity_id
_entity_poly.type
_entity_poly.pdbx_seq_one_letter_code
_entity_poly.pdbx_strand_id
1 'polypeptide(L)'
;MHIWLAPGAAVMSVTLSVLLWAQPGAGDALIAYEDRVLALIPGHGGRVLQRARSDGTNGQPFEIQLLEFPSTAALDDYMTDDRRLSLSDERDRAIARTEVIDVELIQTAEHRSDG
;
A
#
# COMPACT_ATOMS: atom_id res chain seq x y z
N MET A 1 -4.29 5.93 -34.16
CA MET A 1 -4.16 5.70 -33.78
C MET A 1 -4.35 5.50 -32.72
N HIS A 2 -4.57 5.68 -32.65
CA HIS A 2 -4.68 5.46 -32.01
C HIS A 2 -5.06 5.08 -30.98
N ILE A 3 -5.29 5.30 -30.81
CA ILE A 3 -5.98 4.74 -30.22
C ILE A 3 -5.54 3.99 -29.20
N TRP A 4 -4.95 3.34 -29.46
CA TRP A 4 -4.50 2.50 -28.63
C TRP A 4 -3.80 3.20 -27.61
N LEU A 5 -3.65 4.32 -27.81
CA LEU A 5 -3.15 5.04 -26.90
C LEU A 5 -3.99 5.02 -25.79
N ALA A 6 -5.17 4.97 -26.01
CA ALA A 6 -6.10 4.93 -24.99
C ALA A 6 -5.75 3.87 -24.05
N PRO A 7 -5.34 2.80 -24.50
CA PRO A 7 -5.00 1.76 -23.62
C PRO A 7 -3.90 2.22 -22.77
N GLY A 8 -3.04 2.90 -23.33
CA GLY A 8 -1.96 3.32 -22.55
C GLY A 8 -2.45 4.16 -21.45
N ALA A 9 -3.36 4.98 -21.77
CA ALA A 9 -3.84 5.81 -20.75
C ALA A 9 -4.52 4.98 -19.75
N ALA A 10 -5.12 3.96 -20.21
CA ALA A 10 -5.86 3.17 -19.33
C ALA A 10 -5.01 2.54 -18.34
N VAL A 11 -3.76 2.40 -18.65
CA VAL A 11 -2.97 1.74 -17.78
C VAL A 11 -2.47 2.64 -16.79
N MET A 12 -3.04 3.74 -16.49
CA MET A 12 -2.54 4.63 -15.56
C MET A 12 -2.82 4.09 -14.20
N SER A 13 -2.32 2.94 -13.90
CA SER A 13 -2.37 2.39 -12.57
C SER A 13 -1.47 3.21 -11.65
N VAL A 14 -1.74 3.14 -10.39
CA VAL A 14 -1.01 3.85 -9.36
C VAL A 14 -0.34 2.82 -8.48
N THR A 15 0.96 2.97 -8.28
CA THR A 15 1.70 2.10 -7.37
C THR A 15 2.23 2.93 -6.22
N LEU A 16 2.00 2.45 -5.02
CA LEU A 16 2.38 3.18 -3.82
C LEU A 16 3.31 2.35 -2.96
N SER A 17 4.31 3.02 -2.38
CA SER A 17 5.07 2.47 -1.29
C SER A 17 4.51 3.10 -0.02
N VAL A 18 4.17 2.30 0.97
CA VAL A 18 3.59 2.77 2.22
C VAL A 18 4.52 2.36 3.35
N LEU A 19 4.92 3.32 4.16
CA LEU A 19 5.77 3.05 5.31
C LEU A 19 4.98 3.36 6.55
N LEU A 20 4.97 2.44 7.51
CA LEU A 20 4.13 2.54 8.70
C LEU A 20 4.96 2.38 9.96
N TRP A 21 4.84 3.35 10.87
CA TRP A 21 5.50 3.31 12.16
C TRP A 21 4.46 2.99 13.21
N ALA A 22 4.73 2.01 14.05
CA ALA A 22 3.79 1.59 15.08
C ALA A 22 3.87 2.51 16.30
N GLN A 23 2.74 2.68 16.98
CA GLN A 23 2.76 3.29 18.31
C GLN A 23 3.58 2.37 19.23
N PRO A 24 4.16 2.90 20.29
CA PRO A 24 4.98 2.08 21.18
C PRO A 24 4.21 0.85 21.68
N GLY A 25 4.81 -0.31 21.47
CA GLY A 25 4.20 -1.56 21.90
C GLY A 25 3.02 -2.03 21.07
N ALA A 26 2.71 -1.36 19.97
CA ALA A 26 1.50 -1.64 19.20
C ALA A 26 1.74 -2.38 17.88
N GLY A 27 2.87 -3.09 17.76
CA GLY A 27 3.15 -3.81 16.52
C GLY A 27 2.07 -4.80 16.15
N ASP A 28 1.56 -5.58 17.12
CA ASP A 28 0.52 -6.55 16.82
C ASP A 28 -0.78 -5.85 16.43
N ALA A 29 -1.08 -4.72 17.04
CA ALA A 29 -2.28 -3.96 16.70
C ALA A 29 -2.17 -3.40 15.31
N LEU A 30 -0.97 -2.96 14.90
CA LEU A 30 -0.75 -2.48 13.56
C LEU A 30 -0.97 -3.59 12.55
N ILE A 31 -0.45 -4.77 12.81
CA ILE A 31 -0.63 -5.91 11.92
C ILE A 31 -2.11 -6.22 11.77
N ALA A 32 -2.84 -6.28 12.88
CA ALA A 32 -4.26 -6.61 12.83
C ALA A 32 -5.06 -5.55 12.06
N TYR A 33 -4.74 -4.28 12.24
CA TYR A 33 -5.41 -3.21 11.53
C TYR A 33 -5.11 -3.30 10.04
N GLU A 34 -3.83 -3.47 9.67
CA GLU A 34 -3.46 -3.55 8.27
C GLU A 34 -4.05 -4.76 7.59
N ASP A 35 -4.14 -5.90 8.28
CA ASP A 35 -4.78 -7.08 7.71
C ASP A 35 -6.22 -6.76 7.33
N ARG A 36 -6.92 -5.97 8.12
CA ARG A 36 -8.31 -5.65 7.83
C ARG A 36 -8.44 -4.67 6.67
N VAL A 37 -7.68 -3.58 6.69
CA VAL A 37 -7.86 -2.57 5.66
C VAL A 37 -7.30 -3.03 4.32
N LEU A 38 -6.21 -3.81 4.32
CA LEU A 38 -5.66 -4.31 3.07
C LEU A 38 -6.59 -5.34 2.43
N ALA A 39 -7.41 -6.03 3.24
CA ALA A 39 -8.38 -6.98 2.70
C ALA A 39 -9.45 -6.30 1.85
N LEU A 40 -9.61 -5.00 1.96
CA LEU A 40 -10.59 -4.26 1.17
C LEU A 40 -10.07 -3.89 -0.21
N ILE A 41 -8.75 -3.95 -0.41
CA ILE A 41 -8.12 -3.50 -1.65
C ILE A 41 -8.62 -4.24 -2.90
N PRO A 42 -8.77 -5.57 -2.88
CA PRO A 42 -9.25 -6.25 -4.08
C PRO A 42 -10.64 -5.78 -4.52
N GLY A 43 -11.48 -5.37 -3.58
CA GLY A 43 -12.81 -4.87 -3.92
C GLY A 43 -12.76 -3.56 -4.69
N HIS A 44 -11.63 -2.87 -4.66
CA HIS A 44 -11.43 -1.64 -5.42
C HIS A 44 -10.54 -1.90 -6.65
N GLY A 45 -10.35 -3.17 -7.01
CA GLY A 45 -9.56 -3.53 -8.18
C GLY A 45 -8.07 -3.47 -7.96
N GLY A 46 -7.65 -3.26 -6.74
CA GLY A 46 -6.24 -3.13 -6.41
C GLY A 46 -5.61 -4.43 -5.95
N ARG A 47 -4.33 -4.38 -5.66
CA ARG A 47 -3.58 -5.53 -5.20
C ARG A 47 -2.53 -5.12 -4.19
N VAL A 48 -2.28 -5.96 -3.23
CA VAL A 48 -1.14 -5.81 -2.34
C VAL A 48 -0.01 -6.56 -3.03
N LEU A 49 0.97 -5.85 -3.53
CA LEU A 49 2.08 -6.47 -4.25
C LEU A 49 3.07 -7.11 -3.30
N GLN A 50 3.32 -6.48 -2.17
CA GLN A 50 4.30 -6.98 -1.22
C GLN A 50 4.13 -6.33 0.13
N ARG A 51 4.40 -7.07 1.19
CA ARG A 51 4.47 -6.55 2.56
C ARG A 51 5.79 -7.01 3.14
N ALA A 52 6.45 -6.15 3.90
CA ALA A 52 7.68 -6.49 4.59
C ALA A 52 7.65 -5.85 5.97
N ARG A 53 8.24 -6.48 6.95
CA ARG A 53 8.27 -5.95 8.31
C ARG A 53 9.70 -5.93 8.83
N SER A 54 9.97 -4.92 9.63
CA SER A 54 11.22 -4.83 10.36
C SER A 54 10.89 -5.00 11.85
N ASP A 55 11.89 -4.88 12.70
CA ASP A 55 11.62 -4.89 14.13
C ASP A 55 11.31 -3.49 14.66
N GLY A 56 11.30 -2.49 13.78
CA GLY A 56 10.92 -1.13 14.15
C GLY A 56 11.94 -0.39 15.00
N THR A 57 13.15 -0.91 15.14
CA THR A 57 14.15 -0.25 15.97
C THR A 57 14.80 0.89 15.23
N ASN A 58 15.44 1.77 15.96
CA ASN A 58 16.23 2.86 15.40
C ASN A 58 15.43 3.81 14.50
N GLY A 59 14.16 4.01 14.81
CA GLY A 59 13.33 4.92 14.04
C GLY A 59 12.89 4.37 12.69
N GLN A 60 13.09 3.09 12.46
CA GLN A 60 12.70 2.47 11.18
C GLN A 60 11.21 2.20 11.15
N PRO A 61 10.61 2.22 9.96
CA PRO A 61 9.20 1.83 9.86
C PRO A 61 9.04 0.37 10.24
N PHE A 62 7.93 0.05 10.89
CA PHE A 62 7.65 -1.31 11.32
C PHE A 62 7.18 -2.16 10.15
N GLU A 63 6.41 -1.58 9.24
CA GLU A 63 5.94 -2.31 8.05
C GLU A 63 6.11 -1.45 6.81
N ILE A 64 6.45 -2.07 5.69
CA ILE A 64 6.60 -1.41 4.41
C ILE A 64 5.76 -2.20 3.42
N GLN A 65 4.97 -1.51 2.60
CA GLN A 65 4.07 -2.16 1.66
C GLN A 65 4.24 -1.58 0.27
N LEU A 66 3.97 -2.40 -0.73
CA LEU A 66 3.80 -1.94 -2.10
C LEU A 66 2.38 -2.30 -2.51
N LEU A 67 1.61 -1.30 -2.91
CA LEU A 67 0.21 -1.46 -3.27
C LEU A 67 -0.01 -0.94 -4.69
N GLU A 68 -0.95 -1.55 -5.41
CA GLU A 68 -1.28 -1.11 -6.75
C GLU A 68 -2.78 -0.94 -6.88
N PHE A 69 -3.20 0.15 -7.50
CA PHE A 69 -4.62 0.39 -7.80
C PHE A 69 -4.75 0.67 -9.29
N PRO A 70 -5.87 0.34 -9.91
CA PRO A 70 -6.03 0.52 -11.35
C PRO A 70 -6.12 1.99 -11.77
N SER A 71 -6.39 2.88 -10.85
CA SER A 71 -6.51 4.31 -11.15
C SER A 71 -6.45 5.12 -9.88
N THR A 72 -6.25 6.41 -10.02
CA THR A 72 -6.33 7.32 -8.89
C THR A 72 -7.74 7.32 -8.29
N ALA A 73 -8.77 7.22 -9.12
CA ALA A 73 -10.13 7.18 -8.61
C ALA A 73 -10.35 5.94 -7.73
N ALA A 74 -9.81 4.79 -8.13
CA ALA A 74 -9.95 3.59 -7.32
C ALA A 74 -9.23 3.74 -5.99
N LEU A 75 -8.07 4.38 -5.99
CA LEU A 75 -7.35 4.64 -4.76
C LEU A 75 -8.17 5.55 -3.86
N ASP A 76 -8.75 6.62 -4.41
CA ASP A 76 -9.54 7.55 -3.62
C ASP A 76 -10.76 6.84 -3.02
N ASP A 77 -11.40 5.96 -3.79
CA ASP A 77 -12.54 5.22 -3.30
C ASP A 77 -12.14 4.28 -2.15
N TYR A 78 -10.97 3.68 -2.24
CA TYR A 78 -10.46 2.84 -1.16
C TYR A 78 -10.19 3.70 0.09
N MET A 79 -9.55 4.85 -0.09
CA MET A 79 -9.20 5.69 1.05
C MET A 79 -10.43 6.21 1.78
N THR A 80 -11.55 6.37 1.08
CA THR A 80 -12.78 6.89 1.68
C THR A 80 -13.84 5.80 1.88
N ASP A 81 -13.47 4.53 1.73
CA ASP A 81 -14.40 3.42 1.96
C ASP A 81 -14.87 3.46 3.40
N ASP A 82 -16.18 3.41 3.63
CA ASP A 82 -16.74 3.50 4.97
C ASP A 82 -16.24 2.39 5.89
N ARG A 83 -15.99 1.22 5.34
CA ARG A 83 -15.48 0.11 6.13
C ARG A 83 -14.08 0.43 6.65
N ARG A 84 -13.29 1.13 5.84
CA ARG A 84 -11.96 1.56 6.23
C ARG A 84 -12.03 2.67 7.26
N LEU A 85 -12.89 3.65 7.01
CA LEU A 85 -13.03 4.79 7.91
C LEU A 85 -13.58 4.38 9.27
N SER A 86 -14.40 3.33 9.32
CA SER A 86 -14.96 2.87 10.58
C SER A 86 -13.89 2.31 11.50
N LEU A 87 -12.69 2.05 11.00
CA LEU A 87 -11.59 1.52 11.79
C LEU A 87 -10.62 2.61 12.22
N SER A 88 -10.99 3.89 12.10
CA SER A 88 -10.07 4.99 12.37
C SER A 88 -9.57 5.00 13.81
N ASP A 89 -10.39 4.63 14.78
CA ASP A 89 -9.94 4.60 16.18
C ASP A 89 -8.88 3.52 16.37
N GLU A 90 -9.08 2.38 15.72
CA GLU A 90 -8.12 1.29 15.80
C GLU A 90 -6.82 1.73 15.12
N ARG A 91 -6.92 2.45 14.01
CA ARG A 91 -5.77 2.96 13.32
C ARG A 91 -4.96 3.90 14.21
N ASP A 92 -5.64 4.81 14.88
CA ASP A 92 -4.95 5.80 15.70
C ASP A 92 -4.22 5.16 16.88
N ARG A 93 -4.75 4.07 17.41
CA ARG A 93 -4.09 3.39 18.51
C ARG A 93 -2.88 2.57 18.04
N ALA A 94 -2.87 2.17 16.78
CA ALA A 94 -1.86 1.27 16.27
C ALA A 94 -0.72 1.99 15.55
N ILE A 95 -1.02 3.06 14.82
CA ILE A 95 -0.08 3.68 13.90
C ILE A 95 0.30 5.07 14.36
N ALA A 96 1.59 5.28 14.56
CA ALA A 96 2.11 6.57 14.96
C ALA A 96 2.35 7.48 13.78
N ARG A 97 2.71 6.91 12.64
CA ARG A 97 3.07 7.69 11.47
C ARG A 97 2.93 6.84 10.22
N THR A 98 2.50 7.47 9.14
CA THR A 98 2.40 6.82 7.83
C THR A 98 3.04 7.72 6.79
N GLU A 99 3.83 7.14 5.89
CA GLU A 99 4.31 7.85 4.72
C GLU A 99 3.88 7.08 3.49
N VAL A 100 3.35 7.79 2.51
CA VAL A 100 2.91 7.18 1.26
C VAL A 100 3.66 7.86 0.13
N ILE A 101 4.28 7.07 -0.72
CA ILE A 101 5.10 7.56 -1.80
C ILE A 101 4.63 6.94 -3.11
N ASP A 102 4.37 7.76 -4.11
CA ASP A 102 4.07 7.26 -5.45
C ASP A 102 5.38 6.73 -6.01
N VAL A 103 5.38 5.52 -6.49
CA VAL A 103 6.59 4.90 -7.00
C VAL A 103 6.34 4.25 -8.35
N GLU A 104 7.42 4.01 -9.06
CA GLU A 104 7.38 3.26 -10.28
C GLU A 104 8.22 2.01 -10.04
N LEU A 105 7.67 0.85 -10.35
CA LEU A 105 8.43 -0.38 -10.18
C LEU A 105 9.41 -0.51 -11.32
N ILE A 106 10.68 -0.68 -10.98
CA ILE A 106 11.71 -0.80 -11.98
C ILE A 106 11.97 -2.26 -12.26
N GLN A 107 11.89 -2.63 -13.53
CA GLN A 107 12.21 -3.98 -13.91
C GLN A 107 13.70 -4.11 -13.98
N THR A 108 14.20 -5.15 -13.33
CA THR A 108 15.62 -5.37 -13.38
C THR A 108 15.83 -6.72 -14.00
N ALA A 109 16.38 -6.74 -15.16
CA ALA A 109 16.60 -7.98 -15.83
C ALA A 109 17.80 -8.68 -15.33
N GLU A 110 18.74 -7.95 -14.83
CA GLU A 110 19.96 -8.57 -14.50
C GLU A 110 19.85 -9.48 -13.37
N HIS A 111 18.92 -9.33 -12.52
CA HIS A 111 19.00 -10.18 -11.40
C HIS A 111 18.70 -11.59 -11.77
N ARG A 112 18.14 -11.88 -12.96
CA ARG A 112 17.94 -13.18 -13.21
C ARG A 112 19.09 -13.74 -13.78
N SER A 113 19.86 -12.98 -14.28
CA SER A 113 20.91 -13.57 -14.95
C SER A 113 21.89 -14.01 -14.01
N ASP A 114 21.93 -13.58 -12.91
CA ASP A 114 22.87 -14.01 -12.13
C ASP A 114 22.70 -15.21 -11.75
N GLY A 115 21.78 -15.54 -11.91
CA GLY A 115 21.66 -16.83 -11.66
C GLY A 115 22.58 -17.41 -12.37
#